data_3f541577c9888346861ea01a8131fefc
#
_entry.id   3f541577c9888346861ea01a8131fefc
#
_cell.length_a   1.000
_cell.length_b   1.000
_cell.length_c   1.000
_cell.angle_alpha   90.00
_cell.angle_beta   90.00
_cell.angle_gamma   90.00
#
_symmetry.space_group_name_H-M   'P 1'
#
loop_
_entity.id
_entity.type
_entity.pdbx_description
1 polymer ?
#
loop_
_entity_poly.entity_id
_entity_poly.type
_entity_poly.pdbx_seq_one_letter_code
_entity_poly.pdbx_strand_id
1 'polypeptide(L)'
;MAPVINGHRRLRGPYTIGGVVLRALVPAALERFPDLVAAHSVEIRAVAPDLRRLVRAREESIGARLHEDERILVPAPRRTLRLANGIAEFVRDCLQGPGALRVDNMHEADPTDRELLAVLMRRVPDLVVALGAPEPPVRWSEELVLRAAPPVDGPPEDYIASDGTTDDPEAYAAYLALPPSDRARAHDRRAAELSDDHLLGAVPYHRERGSDQDAAVSALWAAVDHCVGEGFLHAVAELGPRGLRLAAPGSDLWWRFTHRTATALAGLGRRDEAFELYESARRTSVDPAVHAAAAYGTAMLDARDPDPARRDLGRATGWINEAIAVSALLPDRRERAFKLGFDRNGRALIELRQGRIEEAMRLVESAIELAERDLPPEAHPLHRMVLFANRAQLLARSGRNADALRDFDRAIAIDPGFPDHYLDRGNLLLAMGRPDDALADYETAIRVSPPLPEAYYNRAELHLSCGELDGARADLDHVLELDPVFLDAYVNRAGVLAMLDEHEAARRDVEAGLEIDPGNPHLHGVLGQIETAAGRYAEARAAFDAAVARDPAIGGAWANRGILRYQTGDLEGAVADLTRAIELEEDPALYANRAIALRDLGRFDEAKADLARAHELDPTTEPAAEVEN
;
A
#
# COMPACT_ATOMS: atom_id res chain seq x y z
N MET A 1 30.29 -22.39 4.62
CA MET A 1 30.32 -21.42 3.51
C MET A 1 28.91 -20.90 3.34
N ALA A 2 28.67 -19.60 3.28
CA ALA A 2 27.33 -19.06 3.06
C ALA A 2 26.80 -19.59 1.72
N PRO A 3 25.52 -20.00 1.63
CA PRO A 3 24.94 -20.39 0.35
C PRO A 3 25.00 -19.20 -0.63
N VAL A 4 25.40 -19.46 -1.88
CA VAL A 4 25.41 -18.46 -2.94
C VAL A 4 24.12 -18.55 -3.70
N ILE A 5 23.38 -17.45 -3.77
CA ILE A 5 22.13 -17.32 -4.52
C ILE A 5 22.39 -16.44 -5.76
N ASN A 6 22.03 -16.95 -6.94
CA ASN A 6 21.95 -16.14 -8.13
C ASN A 6 20.63 -15.36 -8.11
N GLY A 7 20.72 -14.02 -7.98
CA GLY A 7 19.58 -13.11 -7.88
C GLY A 7 18.92 -12.74 -9.19
N HIS A 8 19.38 -13.25 -10.32
CA HIS A 8 18.87 -12.88 -11.64
C HIS A 8 17.38 -13.25 -11.77
N ARG A 9 16.49 -12.25 -11.98
CA ARG A 9 15.02 -12.41 -12.06
C ARG A 9 14.55 -13.41 -13.12
N ARG A 10 15.37 -13.66 -14.17
CA ARG A 10 15.06 -14.65 -15.21
C ARG A 10 14.93 -16.07 -14.66
N LEU A 11 15.56 -16.39 -13.54
CA LEU A 11 15.51 -17.74 -12.97
C LEU A 11 14.12 -18.07 -12.44
N ARG A 12 13.58 -17.24 -11.55
CA ARG A 12 12.30 -17.52 -10.88
C ARG A 12 11.30 -16.35 -10.90
N GLY A 13 11.66 -15.24 -11.55
CA GLY A 13 10.83 -14.03 -11.60
C GLY A 13 10.92 -13.20 -10.32
N PRO A 14 9.81 -12.60 -9.87
CA PRO A 14 9.77 -11.88 -8.61
C PRO A 14 10.17 -12.76 -7.43
N TYR A 15 10.85 -12.17 -6.46
CA TYR A 15 11.34 -12.89 -5.28
C TYR A 15 12.19 -14.13 -5.60
N THR A 16 13.04 -14.07 -6.63
CA THR A 16 14.00 -15.16 -6.93
C THR A 16 14.84 -15.48 -5.70
N ILE A 17 15.39 -14.47 -5.01
CA ILE A 17 16.19 -14.61 -3.80
C ILE A 17 15.31 -15.07 -2.63
N GLY A 18 14.21 -14.38 -2.40
CA GLY A 18 13.25 -14.71 -1.34
C GLY A 18 12.73 -16.14 -1.42
N GLY A 19 12.39 -16.58 -2.62
CA GLY A 19 11.96 -17.95 -2.87
C GLY A 19 13.03 -19.01 -2.55
N VAL A 20 14.30 -18.75 -2.87
CA VAL A 20 15.40 -19.65 -2.51
C VAL A 20 15.58 -19.74 -1.00
N VAL A 21 15.53 -18.60 -0.29
CA VAL A 21 15.60 -18.56 1.17
C VAL A 21 14.45 -19.35 1.80
N LEU A 22 13.22 -19.13 1.35
CA LEU A 22 12.05 -19.83 1.90
C LEU A 22 12.11 -21.35 1.64
N ARG A 23 12.52 -21.80 0.44
CA ARG A 23 12.67 -23.22 0.14
C ARG A 23 13.72 -23.91 1.02
N ALA A 24 14.74 -23.16 1.43
CA ALA A 24 15.76 -23.67 2.34
C ALA A 24 15.27 -23.74 3.80
N LEU A 25 14.46 -22.78 4.25
CA LEU A 25 14.04 -22.68 5.65
C LEU A 25 12.75 -23.44 5.97
N VAL A 26 11.74 -23.35 5.10
CA VAL A 26 10.38 -23.86 5.37
C VAL A 26 10.32 -25.35 5.74
N PRO A 27 11.03 -26.28 5.07
CA PRO A 27 10.95 -27.70 5.44
C PRO A 27 11.38 -27.97 6.90
N ALA A 28 12.49 -27.37 7.34
CA ALA A 28 12.96 -27.52 8.72
C ALA A 28 12.06 -26.75 9.72
N ALA A 29 11.52 -25.60 9.31
CA ALA A 29 10.61 -24.83 10.14
C ALA A 29 9.26 -25.56 10.33
N LEU A 30 8.75 -26.26 9.33
CA LEU A 30 7.54 -27.09 9.47
C LEU A 30 7.68 -28.19 10.54
N GLU A 31 8.88 -28.76 10.68
CA GLU A 31 9.13 -29.78 11.70
C GLU A 31 9.28 -29.20 13.12
N ARG A 32 9.87 -28.00 13.24
CA ARG A 32 10.25 -27.41 14.53
C ARG A 32 9.27 -26.34 15.04
N PHE A 33 8.69 -25.55 14.13
CA PHE A 33 7.89 -24.37 14.40
C PHE A 33 6.66 -24.31 13.48
N PRO A 34 5.77 -25.33 13.47
CA PRO A 34 4.64 -25.38 12.55
C PRO A 34 3.70 -24.18 12.68
N ASP A 35 3.51 -23.63 13.87
CA ASP A 35 2.67 -22.46 14.11
C ASP A 35 3.28 -21.20 13.49
N LEU A 36 4.61 -21.05 13.51
CA LEU A 36 5.30 -19.96 12.82
C LEU A 36 5.08 -20.02 11.31
N VAL A 37 5.25 -21.22 10.71
CA VAL A 37 4.98 -21.42 9.28
C VAL A 37 3.51 -21.12 8.94
N ALA A 38 2.57 -21.50 9.81
CA ALA A 38 1.15 -21.21 9.63
C ALA A 38 0.87 -19.70 9.74
N ALA A 39 1.53 -18.99 10.65
CA ALA A 39 1.39 -17.54 10.81
C ALA A 39 1.84 -16.78 9.54
N HIS A 40 2.94 -17.22 8.90
CA HIS A 40 3.51 -16.60 7.70
C HIS A 40 3.09 -17.31 6.39
N SER A 41 1.99 -18.05 6.42
CA SER A 41 1.55 -18.83 5.24
C SER A 41 1.21 -17.98 4.02
N VAL A 42 0.76 -16.74 4.21
CA VAL A 42 0.41 -15.80 3.11
C VAL A 42 1.69 -15.43 2.34
N GLU A 43 2.72 -14.97 3.03
CA GLU A 43 3.99 -14.53 2.46
C GLU A 43 4.73 -15.70 1.79
N ILE A 44 4.82 -16.84 2.48
CA ILE A 44 5.48 -18.04 1.97
C ILE A 44 4.83 -18.48 0.65
N ARG A 45 3.50 -18.54 0.59
CA ARG A 45 2.74 -18.99 -0.58
C ARG A 45 2.74 -18.00 -1.73
N ALA A 46 2.84 -16.69 -1.44
CA ALA A 46 2.94 -15.65 -2.45
C ALA A 46 4.32 -15.65 -3.11
N VAL A 47 5.39 -15.77 -2.30
CA VAL A 47 6.79 -15.64 -2.73
C VAL A 47 7.35 -16.95 -3.30
N ALA A 48 6.90 -18.09 -2.79
CA ALA A 48 7.29 -19.42 -3.27
C ALA A 48 6.03 -20.26 -3.56
N PRO A 49 5.38 -20.06 -4.73
CA PRO A 49 4.08 -20.68 -5.04
C PRO A 49 4.11 -22.22 -5.04
N ASP A 50 5.24 -22.83 -5.36
CA ASP A 50 5.46 -24.29 -5.30
C ASP A 50 5.33 -24.85 -3.87
N LEU A 51 5.64 -24.04 -2.84
CA LEU A 51 5.48 -24.42 -1.43
C LEU A 51 4.01 -24.49 -0.97
N ARG A 52 3.04 -24.06 -1.80
CA ARG A 52 1.59 -24.22 -1.52
C ARG A 52 1.18 -25.68 -1.28
N ARG A 53 1.94 -26.62 -1.79
CA ARG A 53 1.73 -28.06 -1.54
C ARG A 53 2.12 -28.49 -0.11
N LEU A 54 3.07 -27.79 0.52
CA LEU A 54 3.57 -28.08 1.87
C LEU A 54 2.90 -27.16 2.92
N VAL A 55 2.73 -25.88 2.60
CA VAL A 55 2.21 -24.86 3.50
C VAL A 55 0.74 -24.60 3.18
N ARG A 56 -0.15 -24.99 4.09
CA ARG A 56 -1.58 -24.71 3.95
C ARG A 56 -1.83 -23.24 4.32
N ALA A 57 -2.73 -22.58 3.60
CA ALA A 57 -3.20 -21.26 3.99
C ALA A 57 -3.91 -21.35 5.34
N ARG A 58 -3.65 -20.42 6.23
CA ARG A 58 -4.38 -20.27 7.49
C ARG A 58 -5.84 -19.88 7.21
N GLU A 59 -6.01 -18.90 6.32
CA GLU A 59 -7.29 -18.52 5.73
C GLU A 59 -7.02 -18.19 4.25
N GLU A 60 -7.75 -18.84 3.33
CA GLU A 60 -7.62 -18.48 1.92
C GLU A 60 -8.57 -17.33 1.62
N SER A 61 -8.03 -16.20 1.16
CA SER A 61 -8.86 -15.12 0.63
C SER A 61 -9.72 -15.67 -0.52
N ILE A 62 -10.91 -15.14 -0.64
CA ILE A 62 -11.85 -15.57 -1.69
C ILE A 62 -11.25 -15.37 -3.07
N GLY A 63 -10.42 -14.34 -3.27
CA GLY A 63 -9.71 -14.06 -4.52
C GLY A 63 -8.81 -15.20 -4.99
N ALA A 64 -8.24 -15.98 -4.07
CA ALA A 64 -7.39 -17.13 -4.41
C ALA A 64 -8.19 -18.31 -4.97
N ARG A 65 -9.50 -18.38 -4.70
CA ARG A 65 -10.41 -19.48 -5.09
C ARG A 65 -11.22 -19.18 -6.35
N LEU A 66 -11.29 -17.89 -6.74
CA LEU A 66 -12.09 -17.47 -7.89
C LEU A 66 -11.37 -17.73 -9.22
N HIS A 67 -12.18 -17.98 -10.26
CA HIS A 67 -11.70 -17.98 -11.62
C HIS A 67 -11.11 -16.61 -11.99
N GLU A 68 -10.14 -16.58 -12.89
CA GLU A 68 -9.42 -15.36 -13.27
C GLU A 68 -10.35 -14.21 -13.72
N ASP A 69 -11.46 -14.52 -14.39
CA ASP A 69 -12.45 -13.56 -14.89
C ASP A 69 -13.29 -12.90 -13.78
N GLU A 70 -13.35 -13.53 -12.60
CA GLU A 70 -14.08 -13.01 -11.44
C GLU A 70 -13.18 -12.23 -10.47
N ARG A 71 -11.86 -12.27 -10.66
CA ARG A 71 -10.91 -11.55 -9.81
C ARG A 71 -10.93 -10.06 -10.11
N ILE A 72 -11.30 -9.27 -9.12
CA ILE A 72 -11.12 -7.81 -9.15
C ILE A 72 -9.72 -7.52 -8.64
N LEU A 73 -8.95 -6.81 -9.49
CA LEU A 73 -7.62 -6.36 -9.11
C LEU A 73 -7.76 -5.14 -8.21
N VAL A 74 -7.64 -5.35 -6.91
CA VAL A 74 -7.43 -4.28 -5.95
C VAL A 74 -5.95 -4.33 -5.55
N PRO A 75 -5.08 -3.50 -6.14
CA PRO A 75 -3.69 -3.46 -5.72
C PRO A 75 -3.67 -2.99 -4.26
N ALA A 76 -3.29 -3.86 -3.35
CA ALA A 76 -3.02 -3.43 -1.98
C ALA A 76 -1.79 -2.50 -2.04
N PRO A 77 -1.90 -1.24 -1.60
CA PRO A 77 -0.74 -0.37 -1.52
C PRO A 77 0.39 -1.07 -0.76
N ARG A 78 1.62 -0.97 -1.28
CA ARG A 78 2.81 -1.53 -0.64
C ARG A 78 2.76 -3.03 -0.31
N ARG A 79 1.99 -3.82 -1.07
CA ARG A 79 1.88 -5.27 -0.83
C ARG A 79 3.25 -5.97 -0.81
N THR A 80 4.16 -5.60 -1.70
CA THR A 80 5.53 -6.18 -1.75
C THR A 80 6.32 -5.87 -0.48
N LEU A 81 6.21 -4.65 0.05
CA LEU A 81 6.83 -4.28 1.32
C LEU A 81 6.25 -5.09 2.49
N ARG A 82 4.93 -5.31 2.53
CA ARG A 82 4.28 -6.14 3.55
C ARG A 82 4.79 -7.58 3.50
N LEU A 83 4.87 -8.17 2.29
CA LEU A 83 5.43 -9.51 2.09
C LEU A 83 6.90 -9.57 2.53
N ALA A 84 7.70 -8.57 2.15
CA ALA A 84 9.11 -8.49 2.55
C ALA A 84 9.27 -8.41 4.08
N ASN A 85 8.44 -7.64 4.77
CA ASN A 85 8.42 -7.56 6.22
C ASN A 85 8.04 -8.88 6.88
N GLY A 86 6.98 -9.55 6.41
CA GLY A 86 6.58 -10.85 6.94
C GLY A 86 7.64 -11.94 6.72
N ILE A 87 8.31 -11.93 5.55
CA ILE A 87 9.46 -12.81 5.30
C ILE A 87 10.62 -12.50 6.27
N ALA A 88 10.89 -11.22 6.53
CA ALA A 88 11.96 -10.83 7.44
C ALA A 88 11.66 -11.31 8.88
N GLU A 89 10.42 -11.21 9.35
CA GLU A 89 9.99 -11.78 10.63
C GLU A 89 10.16 -13.30 10.66
N PHE A 90 9.66 -13.98 9.63
CA PHE A 90 9.82 -15.42 9.51
C PHE A 90 11.29 -15.85 9.53
N VAL A 91 12.16 -15.17 8.78
CA VAL A 91 13.61 -15.45 8.73
C VAL A 91 14.23 -15.20 10.10
N ARG A 92 13.96 -14.07 10.75
CA ARG A 92 14.47 -13.72 12.08
C ARG A 92 14.10 -14.78 13.11
N ASP A 93 12.84 -15.22 13.12
CA ASP A 93 12.33 -16.16 14.10
C ASP A 93 12.79 -17.61 13.83
N CYS A 94 13.16 -17.93 12.59
CA CYS A 94 13.80 -19.20 12.22
C CYS A 94 15.29 -19.26 12.55
N LEU A 95 15.99 -18.10 12.64
CA LEU A 95 17.43 -18.07 12.90
C LEU A 95 17.73 -18.39 14.37
N GLN A 96 18.58 -19.39 14.61
CA GLN A 96 19.05 -19.77 15.94
C GLN A 96 20.47 -19.24 16.26
N GLY A 97 20.94 -18.25 15.48
CA GLY A 97 22.26 -17.64 15.58
C GLY A 97 22.62 -16.91 14.29
N PRO A 98 23.88 -16.39 14.18
CA PRO A 98 24.31 -15.63 13.02
C PRO A 98 24.13 -16.39 11.72
N GLY A 99 23.38 -15.82 10.78
CA GLY A 99 23.16 -16.29 9.42
C GLY A 99 24.06 -15.55 8.42
N ALA A 100 24.35 -16.18 7.29
CA ALA A 100 25.05 -15.53 6.20
C ALA A 100 24.43 -15.91 4.85
N LEU A 101 24.22 -14.92 4.00
CA LEU A 101 23.69 -15.06 2.67
C LEU A 101 24.61 -14.35 1.68
N ARG A 102 24.98 -15.02 0.59
CA ARG A 102 25.68 -14.37 -0.53
C ARG A 102 24.77 -14.32 -1.75
N VAL A 103 24.61 -13.14 -2.35
CA VAL A 103 23.80 -12.92 -3.56
C VAL A 103 24.69 -12.42 -4.67
N ASP A 104 24.69 -13.16 -5.80
CA ASP A 104 25.35 -12.76 -7.05
C ASP A 104 24.26 -12.24 -8.04
N ASN A 105 24.67 -11.50 -9.09
CA ASN A 105 23.79 -10.92 -10.12
C ASN A 105 22.68 -9.99 -9.59
N MET A 106 22.97 -9.23 -8.55
CA MET A 106 22.01 -8.33 -7.91
C MET A 106 21.52 -7.21 -8.86
N HIS A 107 22.32 -6.81 -9.84
CA HIS A 107 21.93 -5.81 -10.84
C HIS A 107 20.78 -6.28 -11.74
N GLU A 108 20.63 -7.59 -11.94
CA GLU A 108 19.54 -8.22 -12.68
C GLU A 108 18.38 -8.69 -11.78
N ALA A 109 18.44 -8.43 -10.48
CA ALA A 109 17.39 -8.83 -9.56
C ALA A 109 16.11 -8.02 -9.79
N ASP A 110 14.97 -8.68 -9.52
CA ASP A 110 13.67 -8.01 -9.53
C ASP A 110 13.61 -6.91 -8.43
N PRO A 111 12.85 -5.83 -8.63
CA PRO A 111 12.63 -4.83 -7.58
C PRO A 111 12.12 -5.41 -6.25
N THR A 112 11.32 -6.47 -6.28
CA THR A 112 10.83 -7.17 -5.07
C THR A 112 11.95 -7.80 -4.24
N ASP A 113 12.96 -8.38 -4.90
CA ASP A 113 14.14 -8.92 -4.22
C ASP A 113 15.03 -7.83 -3.62
N ARG A 114 15.14 -6.69 -4.30
CA ARG A 114 15.88 -5.53 -3.79
C ARG A 114 15.20 -4.96 -2.54
N GLU A 115 13.88 -4.83 -2.57
CA GLU A 115 13.08 -4.41 -1.41
C GLU A 115 13.21 -5.41 -0.25
N LEU A 116 13.09 -6.73 -0.53
CA LEU A 116 13.25 -7.77 0.48
C LEU A 116 14.62 -7.73 1.15
N LEU A 117 15.71 -7.62 0.37
CA LEU A 117 17.06 -7.54 0.93
C LEU A 117 17.24 -6.29 1.79
N ALA A 118 16.70 -5.15 1.38
CA ALA A 118 16.71 -3.94 2.20
C ALA A 118 16.01 -4.15 3.55
N VAL A 119 14.85 -4.80 3.53
CA VAL A 119 14.10 -5.13 4.75
C VAL A 119 14.86 -6.13 5.62
N LEU A 120 15.39 -7.21 5.03
CA LEU A 120 16.19 -8.21 5.77
C LEU A 120 17.39 -7.58 6.47
N MET A 121 18.15 -6.74 5.76
CA MET A 121 19.34 -6.07 6.30
C MET A 121 19.00 -5.10 7.45
N ARG A 122 17.82 -4.48 7.41
CA ARG A 122 17.36 -3.58 8.47
C ARG A 122 16.79 -4.32 9.68
N ARG A 123 16.01 -5.39 9.46
CA ARG A 123 15.19 -6.03 10.48
C ARG A 123 15.75 -7.34 11.02
N VAL A 124 16.78 -7.90 10.39
CA VAL A 124 17.39 -9.17 10.80
C VAL A 124 18.90 -8.94 11.04
N PRO A 125 19.27 -8.35 12.20
CA PRO A 125 20.65 -7.92 12.46
C PRO A 125 21.64 -9.09 12.50
N ASP A 126 21.17 -10.30 12.82
CA ASP A 126 21.99 -11.51 12.84
C ASP A 126 22.24 -12.10 11.44
N LEU A 127 21.68 -11.52 10.39
CA LEU A 127 21.87 -11.97 9.02
C LEU A 127 22.88 -11.09 8.27
N VAL A 128 24.04 -11.64 7.94
CA VAL A 128 25.03 -10.98 7.09
C VAL A 128 24.71 -11.23 5.62
N VAL A 129 24.46 -10.19 4.86
CA VAL A 129 24.24 -10.26 3.39
C VAL A 129 25.47 -9.75 2.67
N ALA A 130 26.09 -10.62 1.86
CA ALA A 130 27.18 -10.25 0.96
C ALA A 130 26.71 -10.21 -0.49
N LEU A 131 26.96 -9.11 -1.20
CA LEU A 131 26.62 -8.99 -2.63
C LEU A 131 27.85 -9.24 -3.49
N GLY A 132 27.72 -10.05 -4.54
CA GLY A 132 28.73 -10.25 -5.58
C GLY A 132 28.75 -9.07 -6.57
N ALA A 133 29.97 -8.73 -7.07
CA ALA A 133 30.17 -7.55 -7.92
C ALA A 133 29.66 -7.74 -9.37
N PRO A 134 29.63 -6.74 -10.25
CA PRO A 134 29.98 -5.35 -10.04
C PRO A 134 28.93 -4.36 -10.54
N GLU A 135 28.40 -3.51 -9.72
CA GLU A 135 27.95 -2.18 -10.15
C GLU A 135 27.91 -1.19 -8.98
N PRO A 136 27.84 0.16 -9.26
CA PRO A 136 28.06 1.15 -8.23
C PRO A 136 27.18 0.89 -7.03
N PRO A 137 27.68 1.15 -5.82
CA PRO A 137 26.98 0.79 -4.61
C PRO A 137 25.60 1.43 -4.62
N VAL A 138 24.56 0.62 -4.77
CA VAL A 138 23.30 1.00 -4.18
C VAL A 138 23.68 1.31 -2.74
N ARG A 139 23.44 2.51 -2.26
CA ARG A 139 23.75 2.95 -0.89
C ARG A 139 22.84 2.21 0.10
N TRP A 140 23.24 0.98 0.34
CA TRP A 140 22.57 0.10 1.28
C TRP A 140 23.36 0.15 2.56
N SER A 141 23.75 0.32 3.39
CA SER A 141 24.64 0.45 4.53
C SER A 141 26.14 0.23 4.20
N GLU A 142 27.02 0.85 4.98
CA GLU A 142 28.46 0.84 4.84
C GLU A 142 29.14 -0.54 5.07
N GLU A 143 28.36 -1.58 5.45
CA GLU A 143 28.88 -2.91 5.84
C GLU A 143 28.86 -3.96 4.71
N LEU A 144 28.47 -3.58 3.50
CA LEU A 144 28.32 -4.52 2.39
C LEU A 144 29.66 -4.86 1.74
N VAL A 145 30.08 -6.12 1.86
CA VAL A 145 31.29 -6.64 1.19
C VAL A 145 30.92 -7.13 -0.20
N LEU A 146 31.28 -6.34 -1.23
CA LEU A 146 31.16 -6.72 -2.63
C LEU A 146 32.29 -7.70 -3.01
N ARG A 147 31.94 -8.86 -3.59
CA ARG A 147 32.90 -9.79 -4.19
C ARG A 147 32.47 -10.13 -5.62
N ALA A 148 33.44 -10.12 -6.55
CA ALA A 148 33.22 -10.60 -7.89
C ALA A 148 32.99 -12.11 -7.93
N ALA A 149 32.00 -12.58 -8.68
CA ALA A 149 31.85 -14.00 -8.98
C ALA A 149 32.95 -14.43 -9.96
N PRO A 150 33.56 -15.63 -9.79
CA PRO A 150 34.47 -16.15 -10.79
C PRO A 150 33.70 -16.48 -12.08
N PRO A 151 34.30 -16.30 -13.28
CA PRO A 151 33.70 -16.71 -14.55
C PRO A 151 33.49 -18.23 -14.58
N VAL A 152 32.43 -18.66 -15.24
CA VAL A 152 32.13 -20.08 -15.50
C VAL A 152 32.57 -20.40 -16.92
N ASP A 153 33.57 -21.28 -17.07
CA ASP A 153 34.03 -21.77 -18.38
C ASP A 153 33.17 -22.93 -18.85
N GLY A 154 32.68 -22.92 -20.10
CA GLY A 154 31.95 -24.08 -20.60
C GLY A 154 31.31 -24.01 -22.01
N PRO A 155 30.76 -25.14 -22.52
CA PRO A 155 30.20 -25.29 -23.86
C PRO A 155 28.81 -24.60 -24.03
N PRO A 156 28.23 -24.57 -25.26
CA PRO A 156 26.94 -23.89 -25.56
C PRO A 156 25.78 -24.37 -24.71
N GLU A 157 25.88 -25.58 -24.17
CA GLU A 157 24.93 -26.18 -23.24
C GLU A 157 24.90 -25.42 -21.91
N ASP A 158 26.00 -24.77 -21.50
CA ASP A 158 26.08 -24.03 -20.25
C ASP A 158 25.26 -22.72 -20.30
N TYR A 159 25.17 -22.05 -21.47
CA TYR A 159 24.26 -20.92 -21.62
C TYR A 159 22.79 -21.32 -21.43
N ILE A 160 22.39 -22.46 -21.99
CA ILE A 160 21.03 -22.99 -21.83
C ILE A 160 20.80 -23.47 -20.37
N ALA A 161 21.77 -24.18 -19.80
CA ALA A 161 21.70 -24.70 -18.43
C ALA A 161 21.67 -23.60 -17.36
N SER A 162 22.32 -22.46 -17.63
CA SER A 162 22.26 -21.27 -16.79
C SER A 162 20.95 -20.47 -16.92
N ASP A 163 20.00 -20.94 -17.73
CA ASP A 163 18.77 -20.23 -18.10
C ASP A 163 19.09 -18.83 -18.70
N GLY A 164 20.23 -18.72 -19.40
CA GLY A 164 20.73 -17.49 -20.04
C GLY A 164 21.18 -16.42 -19.04
N THR A 165 21.59 -16.81 -17.83
CA THR A 165 22.08 -15.89 -16.78
C THR A 165 23.60 -15.90 -16.61
N THR A 166 24.33 -16.70 -17.41
CA THR A 166 25.80 -16.70 -17.39
C THR A 166 26.36 -15.43 -18.03
N ASP A 167 27.41 -14.88 -17.46
CA ASP A 167 28.20 -13.78 -17.99
C ASP A 167 29.39 -14.27 -18.84
N ASP A 168 29.49 -15.58 -19.07
CA ASP A 168 30.55 -16.17 -19.89
C ASP A 168 30.34 -15.87 -21.38
N PRO A 169 31.21 -15.02 -21.99
CA PRO A 169 31.10 -14.65 -23.39
C PRO A 169 31.37 -15.83 -24.34
N GLU A 170 32.17 -16.85 -23.93
CA GLU A 170 32.44 -18.03 -24.75
C GLU A 170 31.24 -18.94 -24.83
N ALA A 171 30.56 -19.21 -23.71
CA ALA A 171 29.31 -19.96 -23.68
C ALA A 171 28.21 -19.28 -24.52
N TYR A 172 28.10 -17.96 -24.43
CA TYR A 172 27.14 -17.19 -25.24
C TYR A 172 27.49 -17.22 -26.73
N ALA A 173 28.77 -17.05 -27.10
CA ALA A 173 29.22 -17.12 -28.49
C ALA A 173 28.98 -18.52 -29.09
N ALA A 174 29.27 -19.57 -28.32
CA ALA A 174 29.00 -20.96 -28.73
C ALA A 174 27.49 -21.22 -28.92
N TYR A 175 26.64 -20.69 -28.03
CA TYR A 175 25.18 -20.74 -28.19
C TYR A 175 24.73 -20.02 -29.49
N LEU A 176 25.26 -18.82 -29.77
CA LEU A 176 24.92 -18.07 -30.99
C LEU A 176 25.37 -18.77 -32.27
N ALA A 177 26.43 -19.58 -32.21
CA ALA A 177 26.92 -20.38 -33.35
C ALA A 177 25.99 -21.56 -33.70
N LEU A 178 25.10 -21.99 -32.79
CA LEU A 178 24.12 -23.03 -33.11
C LEU A 178 23.11 -22.57 -34.17
N PRO A 179 22.68 -23.46 -35.10
CA PRO A 179 21.57 -23.16 -36.00
C PRO A 179 20.30 -22.73 -35.23
N PRO A 180 19.49 -21.80 -35.76
CA PRO A 180 18.28 -21.31 -35.08
C PRO A 180 17.34 -22.43 -34.62
N SER A 181 17.16 -23.50 -35.46
CA SER A 181 16.33 -24.66 -35.11
C SER A 181 16.89 -25.47 -33.94
N ASP A 182 18.22 -25.52 -33.81
CA ASP A 182 18.87 -26.27 -32.73
C ASP A 182 18.79 -25.48 -31.41
N ARG A 183 18.94 -24.17 -31.48
CA ARG A 183 18.69 -23.28 -30.35
C ARG A 183 17.23 -23.43 -29.84
N ALA A 184 16.24 -23.35 -30.74
CA ALA A 184 14.85 -23.50 -30.38
C ALA A 184 14.59 -24.87 -29.70
N ARG A 185 15.09 -25.98 -30.26
CA ARG A 185 14.97 -27.30 -29.64
C ARG A 185 15.65 -27.40 -28.27
N ALA A 186 16.79 -26.72 -28.09
CA ALA A 186 17.48 -26.71 -26.80
C ALA A 186 16.65 -25.97 -25.74
N HIS A 187 16.04 -24.84 -26.11
CA HIS A 187 15.11 -24.12 -25.25
C HIS A 187 13.86 -24.93 -24.90
N ASP A 188 13.24 -25.64 -25.87
CA ASP A 188 12.07 -26.49 -25.63
C ASP A 188 12.38 -27.61 -24.64
N ARG A 189 13.53 -28.30 -24.80
CA ARG A 189 13.98 -29.32 -23.85
C ARG A 189 14.17 -28.75 -22.46
N ARG A 190 14.90 -27.62 -22.35
CA ARG A 190 15.14 -26.98 -21.06
C ARG A 190 13.85 -26.56 -20.35
N ALA A 191 12.90 -25.96 -21.08
CA ALA A 191 11.59 -25.60 -20.53
C ALA A 191 10.81 -26.81 -19.99
N ALA A 192 10.98 -27.98 -20.59
CA ALA A 192 10.33 -29.22 -20.14
C ALA A 192 11.01 -29.85 -18.91
N GLU A 193 12.28 -29.57 -18.68
CA GLU A 193 13.06 -30.04 -17.52
C GLU A 193 12.87 -29.20 -16.26
N LEU A 194 12.42 -27.93 -16.42
CA LEU A 194 12.29 -26.99 -15.32
C LEU A 194 11.11 -27.35 -14.41
N SER A 195 11.32 -27.21 -13.12
CA SER A 195 10.32 -27.43 -12.08
C SER A 195 9.39 -26.22 -11.87
N ASP A 196 8.31 -26.43 -11.11
CA ASP A 196 7.26 -25.42 -10.85
C ASP A 196 7.80 -24.10 -10.25
N ASP A 197 8.94 -24.13 -9.58
CA ASP A 197 9.57 -22.93 -9.00
C ASP A 197 10.20 -21.96 -10.04
N HIS A 198 10.23 -22.37 -11.32
CA HIS A 198 10.73 -21.58 -12.45
C HIS A 198 9.61 -21.01 -13.34
N LEU A 199 8.34 -21.23 -12.98
CA LEU A 199 7.17 -20.85 -13.80
C LEU A 199 7.06 -19.35 -14.09
N LEU A 200 7.59 -18.50 -13.20
CA LEU A 200 7.50 -17.05 -13.35
C LEU A 200 8.71 -16.42 -14.05
N GLY A 201 9.77 -17.19 -14.30
CA GLY A 201 11.03 -16.68 -14.85
C GLY A 201 11.57 -17.47 -16.00
N ALA A 202 12.27 -18.59 -15.73
CA ALA A 202 12.99 -19.36 -16.72
C ALA A 202 12.06 -20.06 -17.72
N VAL A 203 10.91 -20.57 -17.29
CA VAL A 203 9.96 -21.23 -18.19
C VAL A 203 9.46 -20.28 -19.28
N PRO A 204 8.91 -19.09 -19.01
CA PRO A 204 8.56 -18.11 -20.04
C PRO A 204 9.75 -17.75 -20.93
N TYR A 205 10.94 -17.55 -20.36
CA TYR A 205 12.15 -17.21 -21.10
C TYR A 205 12.50 -18.27 -22.15
N HIS A 206 12.45 -19.55 -21.79
CA HIS A 206 12.77 -20.64 -22.72
C HIS A 206 11.64 -20.87 -23.73
N ARG A 207 10.37 -20.80 -23.31
CA ARG A 207 9.23 -20.96 -24.23
C ARG A 207 9.22 -19.91 -25.34
N GLU A 208 9.53 -18.63 -25.02
CA GLU A 208 9.63 -17.56 -26.05
C GLU A 208 10.71 -17.81 -27.10
N ARG A 209 11.73 -18.59 -26.77
CA ARG A 209 12.87 -18.93 -27.66
C ARG A 209 12.76 -20.32 -28.26
N GLY A 210 11.76 -21.08 -27.83
CA GLY A 210 11.44 -22.40 -28.35
C GLY A 210 10.74 -22.36 -29.71
N SER A 211 10.30 -23.48 -30.15
CA SER A 211 9.64 -23.66 -31.45
C SER A 211 8.11 -23.49 -31.40
N ASP A 212 7.51 -23.51 -30.20
CA ASP A 212 6.06 -23.49 -29.98
C ASP A 212 5.61 -22.12 -29.43
N GLN A 213 5.02 -21.30 -30.32
CA GLN A 213 4.54 -19.96 -29.98
C GLN A 213 3.35 -19.99 -29.02
N ASP A 214 2.45 -20.98 -29.14
CA ASP A 214 1.27 -21.07 -28.27
C ASP A 214 1.69 -21.42 -26.83
N ALA A 215 2.69 -22.32 -26.71
CA ALA A 215 3.29 -22.61 -25.40
C ALA A 215 4.00 -21.38 -24.79
N ALA A 216 4.63 -20.53 -25.62
CA ALA A 216 5.25 -19.29 -25.17
C ALA A 216 4.21 -18.29 -24.63
N VAL A 217 3.14 -18.07 -25.40
CA VAL A 217 2.05 -17.17 -25.00
C VAL A 217 1.36 -17.65 -23.71
N SER A 218 1.11 -18.97 -23.62
CA SER A 218 0.49 -19.59 -22.44
C SER A 218 1.37 -19.45 -21.19
N ALA A 219 2.68 -19.66 -21.31
CA ALA A 219 3.61 -19.52 -20.19
C ALA A 219 3.71 -18.05 -19.70
N LEU A 220 3.77 -17.09 -20.63
CA LEU A 220 3.77 -15.66 -20.31
C LEU A 220 2.45 -15.25 -19.65
N TRP A 221 1.30 -15.75 -20.14
CA TRP A 221 0.01 -15.45 -19.54
C TRP A 221 -0.07 -15.96 -18.10
N ALA A 222 0.30 -17.21 -17.87
CA ALA A 222 0.29 -17.80 -16.53
C ALA A 222 1.18 -17.00 -15.55
N ALA A 223 2.35 -16.53 -16.00
CA ALA A 223 3.23 -15.69 -15.19
C ALA A 223 2.63 -14.32 -14.93
N VAL A 224 2.04 -13.66 -15.93
CA VAL A 224 1.39 -12.35 -15.79
C VAL A 224 0.18 -12.44 -14.86
N ASP A 225 -0.70 -13.43 -15.02
CA ASP A 225 -1.89 -13.58 -14.19
C ASP A 225 -1.52 -13.82 -12.71
N HIS A 226 -0.52 -14.68 -12.46
CA HIS A 226 0.01 -14.87 -11.12
C HIS A 226 0.57 -13.57 -10.53
N CYS A 227 1.44 -12.87 -11.26
CA CYS A 227 2.08 -11.64 -10.80
C CYS A 227 1.05 -10.53 -10.51
N VAL A 228 -0.01 -10.45 -11.32
CA VAL A 228 -1.11 -9.51 -11.06
C VAL A 228 -1.86 -9.88 -9.79
N GLY A 229 -2.19 -11.17 -9.60
CA GLY A 229 -2.90 -11.65 -8.41
C GLY A 229 -2.13 -11.39 -7.11
N GLU A 230 -0.81 -11.47 -7.17
CA GLU A 230 0.06 -11.22 -6.02
C GLU A 230 0.52 -9.74 -5.91
N GLY A 231 0.17 -8.87 -6.87
CA GLY A 231 0.55 -7.46 -6.86
C GLY A 231 2.00 -7.19 -7.29
N PHE A 232 2.66 -8.10 -8.00
CA PHE A 232 4.03 -7.96 -8.51
C PHE A 232 4.05 -7.12 -9.79
N LEU A 233 3.68 -5.84 -9.67
CA LEU A 233 3.38 -4.96 -10.80
C LEU A 233 4.59 -4.73 -11.73
N HIS A 234 5.80 -4.69 -11.18
CA HIS A 234 7.02 -4.55 -11.99
C HIS A 234 7.22 -5.74 -12.94
N ALA A 235 6.99 -6.96 -12.47
CA ALA A 235 7.08 -8.15 -13.30
C ALA A 235 5.99 -8.17 -14.38
N VAL A 236 4.77 -7.73 -14.06
CA VAL A 236 3.69 -7.57 -15.05
C VAL A 236 4.08 -6.56 -16.14
N ALA A 237 4.66 -5.41 -15.74
CA ALA A 237 5.11 -4.37 -16.68
C ALA A 237 6.27 -4.85 -17.58
N GLU A 238 7.04 -5.87 -17.18
CA GLU A 238 8.07 -6.51 -18.00
C GLU A 238 7.49 -7.64 -18.90
N LEU A 239 6.72 -8.56 -18.30
CA LEU A 239 6.23 -9.77 -18.99
C LEU A 239 5.08 -9.46 -19.95
N GLY A 240 4.20 -8.53 -19.59
CA GLY A 240 3.01 -8.18 -20.37
C GLY A 240 3.31 -7.74 -21.80
N PRO A 241 4.25 -6.78 -22.05
CA PRO A 241 4.65 -6.40 -23.40
C PRO A 241 5.26 -7.55 -24.21
N ARG A 242 5.88 -8.55 -23.55
CA ARG A 242 6.40 -9.75 -24.22
C ARG A 242 5.25 -10.60 -24.75
N GLY A 243 4.22 -10.81 -23.91
CA GLY A 243 2.99 -11.51 -24.32
C GLY A 243 2.23 -10.78 -25.43
N LEU A 244 2.12 -9.45 -25.35
CA LEU A 244 1.47 -8.63 -26.38
C LEU A 244 2.12 -8.76 -27.77
N ARG A 245 3.44 -8.95 -27.84
CA ARG A 245 4.13 -9.14 -29.13
C ARG A 245 3.83 -10.48 -29.79
N LEU A 246 3.47 -11.48 -29.00
CA LEU A 246 3.22 -12.85 -29.47
C LEU A 246 1.75 -13.14 -29.70
N ALA A 247 0.86 -12.51 -28.93
CA ALA A 247 -0.59 -12.67 -29.06
C ALA A 247 -1.11 -11.97 -30.32
N ALA A 248 -2.07 -12.60 -31.01
CA ALA A 248 -2.69 -12.03 -32.20
C ALA A 248 -3.47 -10.74 -31.84
N PRO A 249 -3.19 -9.60 -32.50
CA PRO A 249 -3.88 -8.33 -32.21
C PRO A 249 -5.40 -8.48 -32.29
N GLY A 250 -6.11 -7.97 -31.29
CA GLY A 250 -7.57 -8.04 -31.18
C GLY A 250 -8.13 -9.39 -30.69
N SER A 251 -7.27 -10.39 -30.41
CA SER A 251 -7.71 -11.63 -29.77
C SER A 251 -8.04 -11.40 -28.29
N ASP A 252 -8.79 -12.32 -27.68
CA ASP A 252 -9.10 -12.29 -26.24
C ASP A 252 -7.81 -12.26 -25.40
N LEU A 253 -6.83 -13.09 -25.71
CA LEU A 253 -5.58 -13.15 -24.96
C LEU A 253 -4.73 -11.89 -25.14
N TRP A 254 -4.74 -11.26 -26.33
CA TRP A 254 -4.12 -9.95 -26.54
C TRP A 254 -4.77 -8.87 -25.68
N TRP A 255 -6.12 -8.88 -25.57
CA TRP A 255 -6.83 -7.96 -24.69
C TRP A 255 -6.49 -8.20 -23.20
N ARG A 256 -6.44 -9.45 -22.78
CA ARG A 256 -6.07 -9.81 -21.40
C ARG A 256 -4.67 -9.26 -21.05
N PHE A 257 -3.67 -9.46 -21.90
CA PHE A 257 -2.34 -8.87 -21.70
C PHE A 257 -2.39 -7.34 -21.66
N THR A 258 -3.11 -6.71 -22.57
CA THR A 258 -3.27 -5.26 -22.63
C THR A 258 -3.83 -4.73 -21.30
N HIS A 259 -4.94 -5.31 -20.85
CA HIS A 259 -5.64 -4.87 -19.63
C HIS A 259 -4.78 -5.05 -18.38
N ARG A 260 -4.15 -6.22 -18.20
CA ARG A 260 -3.30 -6.49 -17.05
C ARG A 260 -2.05 -5.58 -17.03
N THR A 261 -1.43 -5.41 -18.19
CA THR A 261 -0.26 -4.52 -18.31
C THR A 261 -0.63 -3.07 -18.02
N ALA A 262 -1.73 -2.56 -18.58
CA ALA A 262 -2.19 -1.20 -18.33
C ALA A 262 -2.53 -0.98 -16.85
N THR A 263 -3.19 -1.96 -16.20
CA THR A 263 -3.48 -1.91 -14.76
C THR A 263 -2.20 -1.85 -13.92
N ALA A 264 -1.19 -2.67 -14.25
CA ALA A 264 0.09 -2.67 -13.55
C ALA A 264 0.85 -1.34 -13.74
N LEU A 265 0.89 -0.82 -14.96
CA LEU A 265 1.49 0.48 -15.27
C LEU A 265 0.83 1.63 -14.52
N ALA A 266 -0.51 1.61 -14.43
CA ALA A 266 -1.28 2.56 -13.62
C ALA A 266 -0.87 2.50 -12.14
N GLY A 267 -0.77 1.30 -11.57
CA GLY A 267 -0.33 1.09 -10.20
C GLY A 267 1.12 1.53 -9.93
N LEU A 268 1.97 1.52 -10.96
CA LEU A 268 3.35 2.01 -10.91
C LEU A 268 3.47 3.52 -11.20
N GLY A 269 2.37 4.25 -11.38
CA GLY A 269 2.38 5.67 -11.74
C GLY A 269 2.79 5.97 -13.19
N ARG A 270 2.93 4.93 -14.04
CA ARG A 270 3.28 5.03 -15.47
C ARG A 270 2.03 5.26 -16.33
N ARG A 271 1.34 6.34 -15.99
CA ARG A 271 0.01 6.70 -16.51
C ARG A 271 -0.05 6.78 -18.03
N ASP A 272 0.93 7.45 -18.64
CA ASP A 272 0.91 7.71 -20.09
C ASP A 272 1.05 6.42 -20.89
N GLU A 273 1.86 5.47 -20.43
CA GLU A 273 2.00 4.15 -21.04
C GLU A 273 0.73 3.30 -20.87
N ALA A 274 0.08 3.39 -19.71
CA ALA A 274 -1.22 2.73 -19.49
C ALA A 274 -2.29 3.29 -20.43
N PHE A 275 -2.33 4.61 -20.59
CA PHE A 275 -3.26 5.30 -21.50
C PHE A 275 -3.07 4.85 -22.95
N GLU A 276 -1.82 4.79 -23.44
CA GLU A 276 -1.53 4.32 -24.82
C GLU A 276 -1.97 2.87 -25.06
N LEU A 277 -1.87 2.01 -24.07
CA LEU A 277 -2.39 0.64 -24.17
C LEU A 277 -3.92 0.60 -24.29
N TYR A 278 -4.65 1.39 -23.52
CA TYR A 278 -6.11 1.49 -23.63
C TYR A 278 -6.53 2.09 -24.97
N GLU A 279 -5.85 3.13 -25.45
CA GLU A 279 -6.11 3.70 -26.77
C GLU A 279 -5.79 2.73 -27.91
N SER A 280 -4.71 1.93 -27.78
CA SER A 280 -4.39 0.85 -28.72
C SER A 280 -5.50 -0.20 -28.76
N ALA A 281 -6.04 -0.57 -27.59
CA ALA A 281 -7.15 -1.52 -27.52
C ALA A 281 -8.40 -1.01 -28.24
N ARG A 282 -8.76 0.25 -28.04
CA ARG A 282 -9.92 0.90 -28.69
C ARG A 282 -9.77 0.99 -30.19
N ARG A 283 -8.54 1.20 -30.70
CA ARG A 283 -8.26 1.22 -32.14
C ARG A 283 -8.27 -0.16 -32.79
N THR A 284 -7.95 -1.20 -32.04
CA THR A 284 -7.72 -2.56 -32.55
C THR A 284 -8.95 -3.45 -32.41
N SER A 285 -9.71 -3.31 -31.33
CA SER A 285 -10.87 -4.17 -31.06
C SER A 285 -12.18 -3.52 -31.52
N VAL A 286 -13.11 -4.34 -31.97
CA VAL A 286 -14.50 -3.96 -32.25
C VAL A 286 -15.47 -4.47 -31.16
N ASP A 287 -14.94 -5.16 -30.16
CA ASP A 287 -15.71 -5.72 -29.07
C ASP A 287 -16.16 -4.61 -28.09
N PRO A 288 -17.48 -4.43 -27.90
CA PRO A 288 -17.99 -3.44 -26.94
C PRO A 288 -17.47 -3.62 -25.51
N ALA A 289 -17.24 -4.86 -25.06
CA ALA A 289 -16.73 -5.12 -23.72
C ALA A 289 -15.30 -4.58 -23.53
N VAL A 290 -14.46 -4.68 -24.58
CA VAL A 290 -13.11 -4.08 -24.60
C VAL A 290 -13.19 -2.57 -24.55
N HIS A 291 -14.08 -1.95 -25.32
CA HIS A 291 -14.27 -0.50 -25.32
C HIS A 291 -14.74 0.02 -23.96
N ALA A 292 -15.72 -0.65 -23.33
CA ALA A 292 -16.20 -0.28 -21.99
C ALA A 292 -15.06 -0.37 -20.96
N ALA A 293 -14.32 -1.47 -20.95
CA ALA A 293 -13.23 -1.68 -19.99
C ALA A 293 -12.04 -0.72 -20.21
N ALA A 294 -11.70 -0.39 -21.47
CA ALA A 294 -10.68 0.60 -21.77
C ALA A 294 -11.11 2.02 -21.36
N ALA A 295 -12.38 2.38 -21.58
CA ALA A 295 -12.94 3.66 -21.13
C ALA A 295 -12.95 3.75 -19.59
N TYR A 296 -13.35 2.69 -18.89
CA TYR A 296 -13.26 2.60 -17.44
C TYR A 296 -11.82 2.77 -16.94
N GLY A 297 -10.86 2.04 -17.52
CA GLY A 297 -9.46 2.14 -17.18
C GLY A 297 -8.93 3.56 -17.34
N THR A 298 -9.24 4.20 -18.46
CA THR A 298 -8.88 5.61 -18.73
C THR A 298 -9.50 6.57 -17.71
N ALA A 299 -10.78 6.37 -17.35
CA ALA A 299 -11.43 7.15 -16.30
C ALA A 299 -10.70 7.04 -14.95
N MET A 300 -10.25 5.82 -14.61
CA MET A 300 -9.53 5.59 -13.36
C MET A 300 -8.10 6.17 -13.37
N LEU A 301 -7.42 6.24 -14.51
CA LEU A 301 -6.15 6.95 -14.65
C LEU A 301 -6.30 8.44 -14.30
N ASP A 302 -7.37 9.08 -14.79
CA ASP A 302 -7.65 10.49 -14.51
C ASP A 302 -8.15 10.72 -13.07
N ALA A 303 -8.97 9.81 -12.55
CA ALA A 303 -9.57 9.97 -11.23
C ALA A 303 -8.60 9.62 -10.09
N ARG A 304 -7.66 8.69 -10.27
CA ARG A 304 -6.80 8.14 -9.21
C ARG A 304 -5.34 8.56 -9.32
N ASP A 305 -4.99 9.51 -10.19
CA ASP A 305 -3.60 9.98 -10.29
C ASP A 305 -3.07 10.35 -8.89
N PRO A 306 -1.91 9.85 -8.47
CA PRO A 306 -1.32 10.18 -7.17
C PRO A 306 -1.09 11.69 -7.00
N ASP A 307 -0.69 12.38 -8.07
CA ASP A 307 -0.53 13.83 -8.09
C ASP A 307 -1.90 14.52 -8.22
N PRO A 308 -2.38 15.25 -7.20
CA PRO A 308 -3.63 15.99 -7.26
C PRO A 308 -3.72 16.98 -8.43
N ALA A 309 -2.58 17.57 -8.84
CA ALA A 309 -2.53 18.53 -9.95
C ALA A 309 -2.76 17.88 -11.33
N ARG A 310 -2.56 16.56 -11.44
CA ARG A 310 -2.78 15.78 -12.66
C ARG A 310 -4.16 15.12 -12.71
N ARG A 311 -4.94 15.20 -11.64
CA ARG A 311 -6.30 14.65 -11.59
C ARG A 311 -7.25 15.50 -12.41
N ASP A 312 -7.96 14.85 -13.34
CA ASP A 312 -9.01 15.51 -14.15
C ASP A 312 -10.34 14.76 -13.97
N LEU A 313 -11.08 15.17 -12.93
CA LEU A 313 -12.38 14.57 -12.62
C LEU A 313 -13.46 14.86 -13.70
N GLY A 314 -13.31 15.94 -14.47
CA GLY A 314 -14.19 16.24 -15.60
C GLY A 314 -13.99 15.24 -16.74
N ARG A 315 -12.74 15.02 -17.15
CA ARG A 315 -12.38 14.03 -18.17
C ARG A 315 -12.69 12.60 -17.72
N ALA A 316 -12.37 12.25 -16.47
CA ALA A 316 -12.75 10.98 -15.86
C ALA A 316 -14.27 10.74 -15.94
N THR A 317 -15.07 11.77 -15.69
CA THR A 317 -16.53 11.73 -15.85
C THR A 317 -16.96 11.43 -17.28
N GLY A 318 -16.31 12.00 -18.27
CA GLY A 318 -16.58 11.70 -19.69
C GLY A 318 -16.34 10.24 -20.02
N TRP A 319 -15.16 9.72 -19.67
CA TRP A 319 -14.78 8.35 -19.93
C TRP A 319 -15.64 7.30 -19.20
N ILE A 320 -15.98 7.55 -17.93
CA ILE A 320 -16.81 6.59 -17.18
C ILE A 320 -18.25 6.57 -17.71
N ASN A 321 -18.77 7.70 -18.20
CA ASN A 321 -20.08 7.75 -18.86
C ASN A 321 -20.09 6.96 -20.17
N GLU A 322 -18.99 6.99 -20.93
CA GLU A 322 -18.84 6.16 -22.12
C GLU A 322 -18.86 4.67 -21.73
N ALA A 323 -18.08 4.27 -20.70
CA ALA A 323 -18.09 2.89 -20.20
C ALA A 323 -19.51 2.44 -19.82
N ILE A 324 -20.23 3.25 -19.04
CA ILE A 324 -21.62 2.98 -18.61
C ILE A 324 -22.56 2.83 -19.83
N ALA A 325 -22.43 3.73 -20.81
CA ALA A 325 -23.30 3.70 -22.01
C ALA A 325 -23.08 2.43 -22.84
N VAL A 326 -21.82 2.03 -23.02
CA VAL A 326 -21.47 0.82 -23.76
C VAL A 326 -21.89 -0.44 -22.98
N SER A 327 -21.60 -0.51 -21.67
CA SER A 327 -21.98 -1.65 -20.82
C SER A 327 -23.49 -1.83 -20.74
N ALA A 328 -24.28 -0.75 -20.81
CA ALA A 328 -25.74 -0.82 -20.82
C ALA A 328 -26.31 -1.49 -22.10
N LEU A 329 -25.54 -1.53 -23.19
CA LEU A 329 -25.92 -2.12 -24.47
C LEU A 329 -25.47 -3.58 -24.63
N LEU A 330 -24.70 -4.14 -23.71
CA LEU A 330 -24.26 -5.53 -23.78
C LEU A 330 -25.47 -6.47 -23.85
N PRO A 331 -25.46 -7.47 -24.77
CA PRO A 331 -26.63 -8.31 -25.02
C PRO A 331 -26.91 -9.29 -23.88
N ASP A 332 -25.85 -9.89 -23.29
CA ASP A 332 -26.04 -10.82 -22.18
C ASP A 332 -26.46 -10.09 -20.90
N ARG A 333 -27.50 -10.58 -20.24
CA ARG A 333 -28.08 -9.93 -19.07
C ARG A 333 -27.14 -9.96 -17.86
N ARG A 334 -26.43 -11.07 -17.66
CA ARG A 334 -25.55 -11.24 -16.50
C ARG A 334 -24.27 -10.43 -16.68
N GLU A 335 -23.66 -10.52 -17.84
CA GLU A 335 -22.49 -9.72 -18.19
C GLU A 335 -22.81 -8.22 -18.08
N ARG A 336 -23.93 -7.80 -18.67
CA ARG A 336 -24.41 -6.41 -18.58
C ARG A 336 -24.61 -5.96 -17.13
N ALA A 337 -25.22 -6.78 -16.27
CA ALA A 337 -25.45 -6.44 -14.88
C ALA A 337 -24.13 -6.28 -14.11
N PHE A 338 -23.16 -7.18 -14.33
CA PHE A 338 -21.85 -7.08 -13.72
C PHE A 338 -21.07 -5.86 -14.20
N LYS A 339 -20.90 -5.69 -15.52
CA LYS A 339 -20.13 -4.58 -16.11
C LYS A 339 -20.73 -3.23 -15.75
N LEU A 340 -22.05 -3.06 -15.92
CA LEU A 340 -22.74 -1.82 -15.58
C LEU A 340 -22.68 -1.51 -14.08
N GLY A 341 -22.80 -2.51 -13.21
CA GLY A 341 -22.63 -2.35 -11.76
C GLY A 341 -21.20 -1.91 -11.42
N PHE A 342 -20.21 -2.51 -12.07
CA PHE A 342 -18.80 -2.17 -11.90
C PHE A 342 -18.51 -0.72 -12.33
N ASP A 343 -19.01 -0.30 -13.51
CA ASP A 343 -18.82 1.05 -14.02
C ASP A 343 -19.52 2.10 -13.16
N ARG A 344 -20.74 1.81 -12.66
CA ARG A 344 -21.45 2.69 -11.71
C ARG A 344 -20.69 2.86 -10.42
N ASN A 345 -20.09 1.79 -9.89
CA ASN A 345 -19.23 1.88 -8.73
C ASN A 345 -17.98 2.74 -8.97
N GLY A 346 -17.35 2.62 -10.15
CA GLY A 346 -16.27 3.52 -10.56
C GLY A 346 -16.72 4.97 -10.68
N ARG A 347 -17.92 5.21 -11.20
CA ARG A 347 -18.52 6.55 -11.26
C ARG A 347 -18.78 7.11 -9.86
N ALA A 348 -19.24 6.29 -8.92
CA ALA A 348 -19.47 6.71 -7.54
C ALA A 348 -18.19 7.24 -6.88
N LEU A 349 -17.03 6.65 -7.15
CA LEU A 349 -15.74 7.17 -6.68
C LEU A 349 -15.47 8.59 -7.21
N ILE A 350 -15.76 8.85 -8.50
CA ILE A 350 -15.58 10.17 -9.11
C ILE A 350 -16.52 11.17 -8.46
N GLU A 351 -17.81 10.83 -8.27
CA GLU A 351 -18.79 11.68 -7.61
C GLU A 351 -18.39 12.00 -6.17
N LEU A 352 -17.91 11.01 -5.41
CA LEU A 352 -17.42 11.20 -4.06
C LEU A 352 -16.24 12.19 -4.01
N ARG A 353 -15.29 12.07 -4.95
CA ARG A 353 -14.16 13.01 -5.05
C ARG A 353 -14.56 14.42 -5.44
N GLN A 354 -15.72 14.60 -6.06
CA GLN A 354 -16.33 15.88 -6.36
C GLN A 354 -17.24 16.40 -5.23
N GLY A 355 -17.29 15.70 -4.08
CA GLY A 355 -18.12 16.07 -2.92
C GLY A 355 -19.62 15.75 -3.08
N ARG A 356 -20.02 15.01 -4.12
CA ARG A 356 -21.43 14.68 -4.39
C ARG A 356 -21.82 13.35 -3.78
N ILE A 357 -21.91 13.30 -2.45
CA ILE A 357 -22.10 12.07 -1.66
C ILE A 357 -23.42 11.37 -2.00
N GLU A 358 -24.55 12.11 -2.14
CA GLU A 358 -25.85 11.53 -2.47
C GLU A 358 -25.86 10.87 -3.86
N GLU A 359 -25.15 11.46 -4.85
CA GLU A 359 -25.05 10.85 -6.18
C GLU A 359 -24.19 9.58 -6.13
N ALA A 360 -23.08 9.61 -5.41
CA ALA A 360 -22.25 8.43 -5.18
C ALA A 360 -23.07 7.31 -4.53
N MET A 361 -23.88 7.63 -3.51
CA MET A 361 -24.76 6.67 -2.84
C MET A 361 -25.75 6.04 -3.82
N ARG A 362 -26.47 6.86 -4.61
CA ARG A 362 -27.45 6.36 -5.60
C ARG A 362 -26.81 5.40 -6.60
N LEU A 363 -25.59 5.70 -7.05
CA LEU A 363 -24.85 4.86 -7.99
C LEU A 363 -24.47 3.50 -7.38
N VAL A 364 -23.96 3.49 -6.15
CA VAL A 364 -23.61 2.22 -5.46
C VAL A 364 -24.86 1.40 -5.16
N GLU A 365 -25.94 2.01 -4.67
CA GLU A 365 -27.20 1.33 -4.42
C GLU A 365 -27.76 0.70 -5.71
N SER A 366 -27.74 1.44 -6.82
CA SER A 366 -28.17 0.93 -8.12
C SER A 366 -27.29 -0.23 -8.64
N ALA A 367 -26.00 -0.25 -8.29
CA ALA A 367 -25.10 -1.36 -8.62
C ALA A 367 -25.41 -2.61 -7.78
N ILE A 368 -25.72 -2.42 -6.51
CA ILE A 368 -26.15 -3.50 -5.61
C ILE A 368 -27.49 -4.10 -6.12
N GLU A 369 -28.47 -3.26 -6.45
CA GLU A 369 -29.77 -3.72 -6.99
C GLU A 369 -29.60 -4.53 -8.28
N LEU A 370 -28.70 -4.11 -9.18
CA LEU A 370 -28.36 -4.87 -10.38
C LEU A 370 -27.77 -6.24 -10.04
N ALA A 371 -26.82 -6.28 -9.10
CA ALA A 371 -26.20 -7.52 -8.69
C ALA A 371 -27.19 -8.47 -8.02
N GLU A 372 -28.09 -7.96 -7.18
CA GLU A 372 -29.10 -8.77 -6.48
C GLU A 372 -30.19 -9.29 -7.43
N ARG A 373 -30.60 -8.50 -8.42
CA ARG A 373 -31.68 -8.84 -9.34
C ARG A 373 -31.25 -9.75 -10.50
N ASP A 374 -30.05 -9.53 -11.05
CA ASP A 374 -29.65 -10.07 -12.35
C ASP A 374 -28.47 -11.06 -12.28
N LEU A 375 -27.78 -11.16 -11.13
CA LEU A 375 -26.68 -12.11 -10.92
C LEU A 375 -27.05 -13.18 -9.89
N PRO A 376 -26.62 -14.45 -10.09
CA PRO A 376 -26.73 -15.48 -9.07
C PRO A 376 -26.09 -15.01 -7.74
N PRO A 377 -26.61 -15.44 -6.58
CA PRO A 377 -26.09 -15.01 -5.27
C PRO A 377 -24.59 -15.29 -5.05
N GLU A 378 -24.11 -16.40 -5.63
CA GLU A 378 -22.71 -16.84 -5.55
C GLU A 378 -21.80 -16.19 -6.60
N ALA A 379 -22.34 -15.52 -7.63
CA ALA A 379 -21.56 -14.93 -8.70
C ALA A 379 -20.93 -13.60 -8.27
N HIS A 380 -19.70 -13.38 -8.70
CA HIS A 380 -18.92 -12.16 -8.50
C HIS A 380 -18.84 -11.71 -7.04
N PRO A 381 -18.45 -12.58 -6.09
CA PRO A 381 -18.46 -12.25 -4.67
C PRO A 381 -17.56 -11.06 -4.32
N LEU A 382 -16.37 -10.93 -4.96
CA LEU A 382 -15.52 -9.76 -4.76
C LEU A 382 -16.19 -8.45 -5.19
N HIS A 383 -16.96 -8.47 -6.29
CA HIS A 383 -17.71 -7.30 -6.72
C HIS A 383 -18.74 -6.89 -5.66
N ARG A 384 -19.51 -7.87 -5.13
CA ARG A 384 -20.48 -7.62 -4.06
C ARG A 384 -19.83 -7.08 -2.79
N MET A 385 -18.71 -7.68 -2.39
CA MET A 385 -17.91 -7.24 -1.25
C MET A 385 -17.50 -5.77 -1.38
N VAL A 386 -16.92 -5.38 -2.53
CA VAL A 386 -16.50 -3.99 -2.79
C VAL A 386 -17.70 -3.04 -2.79
N LEU A 387 -18.85 -3.44 -3.34
CA LEU A 387 -20.06 -2.61 -3.32
C LEU A 387 -20.56 -2.37 -1.89
N PHE A 388 -20.60 -3.40 -1.04
CA PHE A 388 -20.99 -3.24 0.37
C PHE A 388 -20.00 -2.36 1.14
N ALA A 389 -18.69 -2.57 0.98
CA ALA A 389 -17.67 -1.75 1.62
C ALA A 389 -17.75 -0.27 1.20
N ASN A 390 -17.90 0.00 -0.10
CA ASN A 390 -18.05 1.37 -0.61
C ASN A 390 -19.34 2.04 -0.10
N ARG A 391 -20.46 1.29 -0.03
CA ARG A 391 -21.70 1.84 0.56
C ARG A 391 -21.55 2.10 2.05
N ALA A 392 -20.86 1.22 2.78
CA ALA A 392 -20.57 1.42 4.19
C ALA A 392 -19.78 2.72 4.43
N GLN A 393 -18.74 2.97 3.66
CA GLN A 393 -17.97 4.22 3.75
C GLN A 393 -18.83 5.46 3.46
N LEU A 394 -19.72 5.41 2.46
CA LEU A 394 -20.64 6.52 2.16
C LEU A 394 -21.67 6.73 3.28
N LEU A 395 -22.23 5.64 3.84
CA LEU A 395 -23.15 5.67 4.97
C LEU A 395 -22.51 6.28 6.21
N ALA A 396 -21.27 5.88 6.53
CA ALA A 396 -20.50 6.45 7.64
C ALA A 396 -20.31 7.96 7.48
N ARG A 397 -19.92 8.41 6.29
CA ARG A 397 -19.78 9.86 5.97
C ARG A 397 -21.11 10.62 6.05
N SER A 398 -22.22 9.95 5.90
CA SER A 398 -23.58 10.51 6.03
C SER A 398 -24.15 10.40 7.45
N GLY A 399 -23.34 9.95 8.45
CA GLY A 399 -23.77 9.75 9.83
C GLY A 399 -24.69 8.53 10.06
N ARG A 400 -24.91 7.69 9.03
CA ARG A 400 -25.74 6.48 9.11
C ARG A 400 -24.91 5.28 9.61
N ASN A 401 -24.29 5.43 10.77
CA ASN A 401 -23.26 4.50 11.28
C ASN A 401 -23.78 3.07 11.47
N ALA A 402 -25.02 2.89 11.95
CA ALA A 402 -25.61 1.55 12.14
C ALA A 402 -25.82 0.80 10.81
N ASP A 403 -26.16 1.51 9.73
CA ASP A 403 -26.28 0.93 8.40
C ASP A 403 -24.90 0.59 7.83
N ALA A 404 -23.91 1.46 8.05
CA ALA A 404 -22.52 1.27 7.65
C ALA A 404 -21.93 -0.01 8.28
N LEU A 405 -22.11 -0.21 9.58
CA LEU A 405 -21.66 -1.43 10.27
C LEU A 405 -22.26 -2.69 9.64
N ARG A 406 -23.58 -2.69 9.31
CA ARG A 406 -24.19 -3.86 8.65
C ARG A 406 -23.58 -4.18 7.29
N ASP A 407 -23.19 -3.18 6.54
CA ASP A 407 -22.57 -3.40 5.23
C ASP A 407 -21.11 -3.84 5.37
N PHE A 408 -20.33 -3.32 6.34
CA PHE A 408 -19.02 -3.88 6.67
C PHE A 408 -19.11 -5.33 7.13
N ASP A 409 -20.09 -5.69 7.96
CA ASP A 409 -20.33 -7.07 8.38
C ASP A 409 -20.58 -7.99 7.17
N ARG A 410 -21.34 -7.51 6.16
CA ARG A 410 -21.57 -8.25 4.91
C ARG A 410 -20.28 -8.42 4.09
N ALA A 411 -19.50 -7.37 3.98
CA ALA A 411 -18.22 -7.41 3.26
C ALA A 411 -17.25 -8.41 3.91
N ILE A 412 -17.12 -8.36 5.24
CA ILE A 412 -16.29 -9.28 6.03
C ILE A 412 -16.80 -10.72 5.92
N ALA A 413 -18.11 -10.94 5.93
CA ALA A 413 -18.69 -12.28 5.78
C ALA A 413 -18.38 -12.89 4.40
N ILE A 414 -18.20 -12.07 3.35
CA ILE A 414 -17.81 -12.54 2.02
C ILE A 414 -16.32 -12.94 1.99
N ASP A 415 -15.43 -12.11 2.53
CA ASP A 415 -14.00 -12.44 2.64
C ASP A 415 -13.46 -12.08 4.03
N PRO A 416 -13.50 -13.02 4.99
CA PRO A 416 -12.93 -12.82 6.33
C PRO A 416 -11.41 -12.64 6.35
N GLY A 417 -10.71 -12.97 5.27
CA GLY A 417 -9.27 -12.81 5.12
C GLY A 417 -8.84 -11.43 4.61
N PHE A 418 -9.78 -10.50 4.36
CA PHE A 418 -9.47 -9.18 3.80
C PHE A 418 -9.31 -8.12 4.91
N PRO A 419 -8.08 -7.68 5.24
CA PRO A 419 -7.81 -6.87 6.44
C PRO A 419 -8.42 -5.47 6.39
N ASP A 420 -8.50 -4.84 5.20
CA ASP A 420 -8.91 -3.44 5.08
C ASP A 420 -10.35 -3.19 5.59
N HIS A 421 -11.23 -4.20 5.48
CA HIS A 421 -12.61 -4.06 5.98
C HIS A 421 -12.70 -4.05 7.51
N TYR A 422 -11.78 -4.75 8.19
CA TYR A 422 -11.65 -4.66 9.65
C TYR A 422 -11.08 -3.29 10.05
N LEU A 423 -10.10 -2.74 9.31
CA LEU A 423 -9.60 -1.39 9.57
C LEU A 423 -10.68 -0.33 9.41
N ASP A 424 -11.44 -0.38 8.31
CA ASP A 424 -12.53 0.56 8.04
C ASP A 424 -13.63 0.47 9.11
N ARG A 425 -14.02 -0.77 9.51
CA ARG A 425 -15.03 -0.98 10.54
C ARG A 425 -14.53 -0.56 11.92
N GLY A 426 -13.26 -0.86 12.25
CA GLY A 426 -12.61 -0.43 13.48
C GLY A 426 -12.57 1.09 13.61
N ASN A 427 -12.19 1.80 12.55
CA ASN A 427 -12.19 3.27 12.52
C ASN A 427 -13.60 3.84 12.76
N LEU A 428 -14.63 3.24 12.16
CA LEU A 428 -16.01 3.63 12.40
C LEU A 428 -16.44 3.36 13.85
N LEU A 429 -16.09 2.20 14.42
CA LEU A 429 -16.39 1.84 15.81
C LEU A 429 -15.72 2.80 16.79
N LEU A 430 -14.46 3.16 16.54
CA LEU A 430 -13.75 4.16 17.35
C LEU A 430 -14.46 5.52 17.32
N ALA A 431 -14.83 5.99 16.12
CA ALA A 431 -15.60 7.24 15.96
C ALA A 431 -16.97 7.20 16.63
N MET A 432 -17.54 6.00 16.85
CA MET A 432 -18.78 5.80 17.60
C MET A 432 -18.58 5.66 19.11
N GLY A 433 -17.38 5.83 19.65
CA GLY A 433 -17.06 5.64 21.06
C GLY A 433 -17.08 4.18 21.52
N ARG A 434 -16.75 3.22 20.64
CA ARG A 434 -16.68 1.79 20.91
C ARG A 434 -15.23 1.28 20.78
N PRO A 435 -14.31 1.72 21.65
CA PRO A 435 -12.88 1.42 21.51
C PRO A 435 -12.55 -0.07 21.63
N ASP A 436 -13.23 -0.83 22.50
CA ASP A 436 -12.98 -2.27 22.66
C ASP A 436 -13.29 -3.06 21.39
N ASP A 437 -14.38 -2.71 20.71
CA ASP A 437 -14.77 -3.34 19.44
C ASP A 437 -13.81 -2.95 18.32
N ALA A 438 -13.34 -1.71 18.29
CA ALA A 438 -12.34 -1.23 17.34
C ALA A 438 -11.00 -1.95 17.52
N LEU A 439 -10.56 -2.13 18.80
CA LEU A 439 -9.35 -2.89 19.11
C LEU A 439 -9.43 -4.33 18.58
N ALA A 440 -10.54 -5.01 18.78
CA ALA A 440 -10.74 -6.38 18.28
C ALA A 440 -10.65 -6.47 16.75
N ASP A 441 -11.13 -5.45 16.05
CA ASP A 441 -11.01 -5.35 14.59
C ASP A 441 -9.57 -5.11 14.14
N TYR A 442 -8.84 -4.18 14.76
CA TYR A 442 -7.42 -3.94 14.44
C TYR A 442 -6.55 -5.17 14.70
N GLU A 443 -6.75 -5.86 15.83
CA GLU A 443 -6.07 -7.12 16.12
C GLU A 443 -6.40 -8.22 15.09
N THR A 444 -7.62 -8.25 14.60
CA THR A 444 -8.01 -9.19 13.53
C THR A 444 -7.32 -8.84 12.23
N ALA A 445 -7.28 -7.56 11.84
CA ALA A 445 -6.56 -7.12 10.64
C ALA A 445 -5.06 -7.51 10.70
N ILE A 446 -4.40 -7.32 11.84
CA ILE A 446 -3.02 -7.73 12.08
C ILE A 446 -2.86 -9.25 11.90
N ARG A 447 -3.79 -10.04 12.42
CA ARG A 447 -3.71 -11.51 12.40
C ARG A 447 -3.92 -12.12 11.00
N VAL A 448 -4.77 -11.52 10.16
CA VAL A 448 -5.17 -12.11 8.86
C VAL A 448 -4.31 -11.66 7.69
N SER A 449 -3.39 -10.71 7.89
CA SER A 449 -2.54 -10.14 6.84
C SER A 449 -1.05 -10.30 7.15
N PRO A 450 -0.17 -10.21 6.12
CA PRO A 450 1.23 -9.83 6.34
C PRO A 450 1.31 -8.52 7.13
N PRO A 451 2.44 -8.24 7.81
CA PRO A 451 2.57 -7.03 8.64
C PRO A 451 2.08 -5.78 7.92
N LEU A 452 1.04 -5.16 8.49
CA LEU A 452 0.27 -4.07 7.92
C LEU A 452 0.48 -2.81 8.78
N PRO A 453 1.38 -1.88 8.38
CA PRO A 453 1.69 -0.69 9.18
C PRO A 453 0.46 0.10 9.60
N GLU A 454 -0.52 0.23 8.70
CA GLU A 454 -1.76 0.97 8.95
C GLU A 454 -2.59 0.38 10.10
N ALA A 455 -2.53 -0.94 10.32
CA ALA A 455 -3.26 -1.57 11.43
C ALA A 455 -2.66 -1.23 12.79
N TYR A 456 -1.33 -1.23 12.88
CA TYR A 456 -0.62 -0.79 14.08
C TYR A 456 -0.78 0.71 14.31
N TYR A 457 -0.73 1.52 13.24
CA TYR A 457 -0.96 2.96 13.33
C TYR A 457 -2.36 3.28 13.88
N ASN A 458 -3.41 2.66 13.35
CA ASN A 458 -4.79 2.86 13.85
C ASN A 458 -4.94 2.38 15.30
N ARG A 459 -4.26 1.29 15.69
CA ARG A 459 -4.26 0.83 17.08
C ARG A 459 -3.50 1.79 18.00
N ALA A 460 -2.41 2.40 17.52
CA ALA A 460 -1.71 3.44 18.25
C ALA A 460 -2.59 4.68 18.48
N GLU A 461 -3.37 5.11 17.49
CA GLU A 461 -4.33 6.20 17.65
C GLU A 461 -5.42 5.87 18.69
N LEU A 462 -5.89 4.60 18.71
CA LEU A 462 -6.82 4.13 19.74
C LEU A 462 -6.16 4.22 21.13
N HIS A 463 -4.93 3.70 21.30
CA HIS A 463 -4.19 3.81 22.56
C HIS A 463 -4.01 5.26 23.00
N LEU A 464 -3.71 6.18 22.06
CA LEU A 464 -3.65 7.62 22.34
C LEU A 464 -4.99 8.18 22.85
N SER A 465 -6.09 7.81 22.22
CA SER A 465 -7.43 8.25 22.65
C SER A 465 -7.82 7.74 24.03
N CYS A 466 -7.24 6.62 24.47
CA CYS A 466 -7.42 6.04 25.80
C CYS A 466 -6.36 6.54 26.81
N GLY A 467 -5.38 7.35 26.41
CA GLY A 467 -4.29 7.82 27.26
C GLY A 467 -3.19 6.77 27.53
N GLU A 468 -3.15 5.70 26.76
CA GLU A 468 -2.22 4.58 26.90
C GLU A 468 -0.92 4.85 26.11
N LEU A 469 -0.10 5.81 26.60
CA LEU A 469 1.08 6.32 25.87
C LEU A 469 2.12 5.24 25.55
N ASP A 470 2.35 4.28 26.46
CA ASP A 470 3.32 3.18 26.23
C ASP A 470 2.85 2.24 25.11
N GLY A 471 1.54 1.92 25.07
CA GLY A 471 0.93 1.15 24.00
C GLY A 471 1.05 1.84 22.64
N ALA A 472 0.70 3.12 22.61
CA ALA A 472 0.82 3.95 21.41
C ALA A 472 2.26 4.01 20.90
N ARG A 473 3.23 4.23 21.80
CA ARG A 473 4.67 4.23 21.46
C ARG A 473 5.11 2.92 20.85
N ALA A 474 4.77 1.80 21.48
CA ALA A 474 5.17 0.47 21.01
C ALA A 474 4.64 0.18 19.60
N ASP A 475 3.39 0.52 19.32
CA ASP A 475 2.80 0.36 17.99
C ASP A 475 3.44 1.30 16.96
N LEU A 476 3.70 2.57 17.30
CA LEU A 476 4.37 3.52 16.41
C LEU A 476 5.82 3.15 16.13
N ASP A 477 6.54 2.60 17.13
CA ASP A 477 7.88 2.03 16.94
C ASP A 477 7.83 0.90 15.90
N HIS A 478 6.82 0.03 16.01
CA HIS A 478 6.64 -1.06 15.07
C HIS A 478 6.24 -0.57 13.67
N VAL A 479 5.38 0.43 13.56
CA VAL A 479 5.04 1.07 12.26
C VAL A 479 6.30 1.54 11.55
N LEU A 480 7.20 2.26 12.25
CA LEU A 480 8.43 2.79 11.66
C LEU A 480 9.49 1.71 11.41
N GLU A 481 9.45 0.60 12.14
CA GLU A 481 10.22 -0.60 11.82
C GLU A 481 9.74 -1.22 10.48
N LEU A 482 8.42 -1.32 10.28
CA LEU A 482 7.82 -1.86 9.05
C LEU A 482 8.01 -0.91 7.86
N ASP A 483 7.78 0.38 8.05
CA ASP A 483 7.81 1.41 7.01
C ASP A 483 8.51 2.69 7.51
N PRO A 484 9.81 2.83 7.29
CA PRO A 484 10.59 3.98 7.74
C PRO A 484 10.22 5.32 7.08
N VAL A 485 9.33 5.32 6.10
CA VAL A 485 8.85 6.55 5.45
C VAL A 485 7.38 6.85 5.76
N PHE A 486 6.82 6.20 6.79
CA PHE A 486 5.46 6.44 7.26
C PHE A 486 5.41 7.76 8.06
N LEU A 487 5.12 8.85 7.36
CA LEU A 487 5.28 10.21 7.88
C LEU A 487 4.40 10.49 9.12
N ASP A 488 3.13 10.04 9.09
CA ASP A 488 2.18 10.27 10.19
C ASP A 488 2.62 9.55 11.48
N ALA A 489 3.35 8.45 11.37
CA ALA A 489 3.90 7.76 12.53
C ALA A 489 5.02 8.57 13.20
N TYR A 490 5.84 9.31 12.45
CA TYR A 490 6.80 10.25 13.03
C TYR A 490 6.10 11.40 13.77
N VAL A 491 5.02 11.96 13.18
CA VAL A 491 4.23 13.01 13.82
C VAL A 491 3.68 12.53 15.16
N ASN A 492 2.99 11.38 15.16
CA ASN A 492 2.34 10.85 16.35
C ASN A 492 3.37 10.39 17.39
N ARG A 493 4.46 9.70 16.98
CA ARG A 493 5.47 9.24 17.93
C ARG A 493 6.24 10.41 18.56
N ALA A 494 6.57 11.45 17.79
CA ALA A 494 7.17 12.66 18.34
C ALA A 494 6.25 13.32 19.37
N GLY A 495 4.93 13.35 19.11
CA GLY A 495 3.93 13.83 20.08
C GLY A 495 3.92 12.99 21.36
N VAL A 496 3.86 11.65 21.24
CA VAL A 496 3.91 10.72 22.38
C VAL A 496 5.19 10.90 23.21
N LEU A 497 6.35 10.97 22.54
CA LEU A 497 7.64 11.16 23.21
C LEU A 497 7.72 12.52 23.93
N ALA A 498 7.14 13.57 23.35
CA ALA A 498 7.05 14.87 24.02
C ALA A 498 6.16 14.80 25.27
N MET A 499 5.03 14.07 25.22
CA MET A 499 4.15 13.84 26.38
C MET A 499 4.81 12.98 27.48
N LEU A 500 5.78 12.14 27.11
CA LEU A 500 6.59 11.33 28.03
C LEU A 500 7.84 12.08 28.53
N ASP A 501 7.99 13.39 28.25
CA ASP A 501 9.17 14.22 28.55
C ASP A 501 10.47 13.75 27.86
N GLU A 502 10.38 12.89 26.83
CA GLU A 502 11.52 12.40 26.05
C GLU A 502 11.87 13.36 24.88
N HIS A 503 12.08 14.64 25.17
CA HIS A 503 12.20 15.71 24.17
C HIS A 503 13.28 15.51 23.11
N GLU A 504 14.43 14.92 23.47
CA GLU A 504 15.52 14.65 22.52
C GLU A 504 15.17 13.50 21.55
N ALA A 505 14.38 12.52 21.98
CA ALA A 505 13.88 11.48 21.12
C ALA A 505 12.80 12.03 20.17
N ALA A 506 11.88 12.83 20.71
CA ALA A 506 10.86 13.53 19.93
C ALA A 506 11.47 14.42 18.84
N ARG A 507 12.55 15.15 19.16
CA ARG A 507 13.27 15.97 18.18
C ARG A 507 13.86 15.13 17.05
N ARG A 508 14.48 13.98 17.35
CA ARG A 508 15.02 13.09 16.32
C ARG A 508 13.94 12.59 15.36
N ASP A 509 12.74 12.30 15.87
CA ASP A 509 11.61 11.91 15.03
C ASP A 509 11.12 13.05 14.13
N VAL A 510 11.04 14.27 14.67
CA VAL A 510 10.71 15.45 13.87
C VAL A 510 11.75 15.68 12.77
N GLU A 511 13.05 15.60 13.09
CA GLU A 511 14.13 15.76 12.12
C GLU A 511 14.03 14.69 11.01
N ALA A 512 13.84 13.42 11.38
CA ALA A 512 13.66 12.32 10.42
C ALA A 512 12.42 12.51 9.53
N GLY A 513 11.30 12.93 10.10
CA GLY A 513 10.09 13.22 9.33
C GLY A 513 10.25 14.42 8.39
N LEU A 514 10.96 15.47 8.81
CA LEU A 514 11.26 16.64 7.97
C LEU A 514 12.31 16.35 6.88
N GLU A 515 13.14 15.32 7.01
CA GLU A 515 13.97 14.82 5.91
C GLU A 515 13.11 14.19 4.79
N ILE A 516 11.98 13.56 5.15
CA ILE A 516 11.02 12.97 4.20
C ILE A 516 10.15 14.07 3.56
N ASP A 517 9.54 14.93 4.38
CA ASP A 517 8.74 16.07 3.94
C ASP A 517 9.13 17.35 4.71
N PRO A 518 10.04 18.15 4.15
CA PRO A 518 10.48 19.42 4.76
C PRO A 518 9.36 20.44 4.94
N GLY A 519 8.23 20.22 4.30
CA GLY A 519 7.07 21.10 4.34
C GLY A 519 5.97 20.67 5.28
N ASN A 520 6.11 19.57 5.99
CA ASN A 520 5.03 19.02 6.81
C ASN A 520 4.63 19.96 7.97
N PRO A 521 3.40 20.48 7.96
CA PRO A 521 2.98 21.47 8.94
C PRO A 521 2.78 20.86 10.34
N HIS A 522 2.41 19.59 10.45
CA HIS A 522 2.24 18.92 11.73
C HIS A 522 3.58 18.72 12.45
N LEU A 523 4.63 18.29 11.71
CA LEU A 523 5.97 18.18 12.28
C LEU A 523 6.52 19.52 12.75
N HIS A 524 6.29 20.59 11.99
CA HIS A 524 6.63 21.94 12.46
C HIS A 524 5.84 22.33 13.71
N GLY A 525 4.57 21.94 13.83
CA GLY A 525 3.76 22.14 15.04
C GLY A 525 4.35 21.41 16.25
N VAL A 526 4.69 20.12 16.12
CA VAL A 526 5.33 19.34 17.19
C VAL A 526 6.70 19.91 17.56
N LEU A 527 7.51 20.32 16.56
CA LEU A 527 8.78 21.01 16.83
C LEU A 527 8.58 22.26 17.71
N GLY A 528 7.57 23.08 17.38
CA GLY A 528 7.23 24.25 18.16
C GLY A 528 6.89 23.92 19.62
N GLN A 529 6.18 22.83 19.87
CA GLN A 529 5.86 22.35 21.23
C GLN A 529 7.13 21.91 21.98
N ILE A 530 7.99 21.11 21.34
CA ILE A 530 9.27 20.65 21.91
C ILE A 530 10.17 21.86 22.27
N GLU A 531 10.29 22.84 21.37
CA GLU A 531 11.09 24.03 21.58
C GLU A 531 10.51 24.93 22.70
N THR A 532 9.17 24.98 22.81
CA THR A 532 8.49 25.69 23.89
C THR A 532 8.81 25.05 25.25
N ALA A 533 8.69 23.74 25.35
CA ALA A 533 9.01 22.97 26.56
C ALA A 533 10.49 23.13 26.96
N ALA A 534 11.38 23.24 25.99
CA ALA A 534 12.81 23.47 26.21
C ALA A 534 13.16 24.93 26.51
N GLY A 535 12.18 25.86 26.55
CA GLY A 535 12.38 27.28 26.78
C GLY A 535 13.04 28.04 25.61
N ARG A 536 13.15 27.42 24.43
CA ARG A 536 13.72 28.03 23.23
C ARG A 536 12.61 28.73 22.42
N TYR A 537 12.07 29.84 23.01
CA TYR A 537 10.86 30.51 22.50
C TYR A 537 11.02 31.10 21.09
N ALA A 538 12.24 31.51 20.69
CA ALA A 538 12.48 32.05 19.36
C ALA A 538 12.37 30.95 18.30
N GLU A 539 12.95 29.80 18.56
CA GLU A 539 12.89 28.60 17.70
C GLU A 539 11.46 28.04 17.66
N ALA A 540 10.78 27.97 18.80
CA ALA A 540 9.38 27.58 18.90
C ALA A 540 8.48 28.45 18.01
N ARG A 541 8.66 29.77 18.08
CA ARG A 541 7.90 30.72 17.26
C ARG A 541 8.16 30.49 15.78
N ALA A 542 9.42 30.33 15.38
CA ALA A 542 9.77 30.06 13.97
C ALA A 542 9.14 28.76 13.45
N ALA A 543 9.09 27.71 14.29
CA ALA A 543 8.46 26.44 13.93
C ALA A 543 6.93 26.59 13.79
N PHE A 544 6.25 27.25 14.72
CA PHE A 544 4.81 27.51 14.58
C PHE A 544 4.49 28.44 13.40
N ASP A 545 5.32 29.47 13.14
CA ASP A 545 5.17 30.33 11.96
C ASP A 545 5.27 29.52 10.66
N ALA A 546 6.19 28.55 10.60
CA ALA A 546 6.29 27.62 9.46
C ALA A 546 5.04 26.74 9.35
N ALA A 547 4.52 26.19 10.45
CA ALA A 547 3.31 25.35 10.46
C ALA A 547 2.10 26.11 9.88
N VAL A 548 1.78 27.29 10.44
CA VAL A 548 0.60 28.08 10.00
C VAL A 548 0.76 28.66 8.60
N ALA A 549 1.98 28.93 8.14
CA ALA A 549 2.25 29.39 6.78
C ALA A 549 2.04 28.28 5.74
N ARG A 550 2.32 27.03 6.10
CA ARG A 550 2.16 25.86 5.23
C ARG A 550 0.72 25.39 5.17
N ASP A 551 0.04 25.33 6.29
CA ASP A 551 -1.38 25.02 6.37
C ASP A 551 -2.12 25.94 7.35
N PRO A 552 -2.77 26.99 6.84
CA PRO A 552 -3.56 27.92 7.66
C PRO A 552 -4.83 27.29 8.29
N ALA A 553 -5.17 26.03 7.93
CA ALA A 553 -6.35 25.35 8.48
C ALA A 553 -6.05 24.51 9.72
N ILE A 554 -4.78 24.39 10.15
CA ILE A 554 -4.41 23.65 11.36
C ILE A 554 -4.67 24.50 12.61
N GLY A 555 -5.84 24.31 13.25
CA GLY A 555 -6.24 25.03 14.47
C GLY A 555 -5.23 24.87 15.61
N GLY A 556 -4.70 23.66 15.83
CA GLY A 556 -3.72 23.40 16.89
C GLY A 556 -2.40 24.18 16.76
N ALA A 557 -1.93 24.47 15.55
CA ALA A 557 -0.73 25.28 15.35
C ALA A 557 -0.98 26.75 15.72
N TRP A 558 -2.15 27.29 15.39
CA TRP A 558 -2.57 28.63 15.82
C TRP A 558 -2.73 28.71 17.35
N ALA A 559 -3.38 27.69 17.94
CA ALA A 559 -3.57 27.61 19.38
C ALA A 559 -2.24 27.65 20.15
N ASN A 560 -1.31 26.76 19.77
CA ASN A 560 0.00 26.65 20.42
C ASN A 560 0.85 27.90 20.21
N ARG A 561 0.80 28.53 19.04
CA ARG A 561 1.47 29.81 18.80
C ARG A 561 0.84 30.93 19.64
N GLY A 562 -0.48 30.94 19.80
CA GLY A 562 -1.20 31.87 20.66
C GLY A 562 -0.78 31.73 22.13
N ILE A 563 -0.67 30.51 22.64
CA ILE A 563 -0.18 30.21 23.98
C ILE A 563 1.27 30.69 24.15
N LEU A 564 2.15 30.41 23.18
CA LEU A 564 3.53 30.86 23.19
C LEU A 564 3.63 32.39 23.20
N ARG A 565 2.81 33.09 22.41
CA ARG A 565 2.74 34.56 22.39
C ARG A 565 2.31 35.13 23.74
N TYR A 566 1.32 34.51 24.38
CA TYR A 566 0.92 34.87 25.73
C TYR A 566 2.09 34.74 26.72
N GLN A 567 2.77 33.59 26.72
CA GLN A 567 3.93 33.34 27.60
C GLN A 567 5.09 34.32 27.37
N THR A 568 5.23 34.85 26.16
CA THR A 568 6.27 35.81 25.79
C THR A 568 5.82 37.28 25.87
N GLY A 569 4.57 37.55 26.34
CA GLY A 569 4.05 38.88 26.59
C GLY A 569 3.40 39.59 25.38
N ASP A 570 3.27 38.90 24.22
CA ASP A 570 2.53 39.40 23.05
C ASP A 570 1.03 39.07 23.21
N LEU A 571 0.35 39.79 24.12
CA LEU A 571 -1.03 39.51 24.49
C LEU A 571 -2.02 39.72 23.32
N GLU A 572 -1.86 40.80 22.54
CA GLU A 572 -2.70 41.06 21.36
C GLU A 572 -2.50 39.96 20.28
N GLY A 573 -1.25 39.57 20.05
CA GLY A 573 -0.94 38.49 19.14
C GLY A 573 -1.52 37.15 19.61
N ALA A 574 -1.51 36.90 20.93
CA ALA A 574 -2.14 35.71 21.52
C ALA A 574 -3.65 35.65 21.24
N VAL A 575 -4.36 36.76 21.51
CA VAL A 575 -5.80 36.89 21.25
C VAL A 575 -6.11 36.66 19.77
N ALA A 576 -5.31 37.22 18.86
CA ALA A 576 -5.50 37.07 17.42
C ALA A 576 -5.35 35.61 16.99
N ASP A 577 -4.29 34.92 17.43
CA ASP A 577 -4.03 33.51 17.07
C ASP A 577 -5.08 32.57 17.68
N LEU A 578 -5.47 32.76 18.94
CA LEU A 578 -6.51 31.98 19.60
C LEU A 578 -7.89 32.21 18.96
N THR A 579 -8.18 33.45 18.51
CA THR A 579 -9.39 33.71 17.72
C THR A 579 -9.40 32.90 16.43
N ARG A 580 -8.27 32.85 15.72
CA ARG A 580 -8.16 32.08 14.51
C ARG A 580 -8.31 30.57 14.77
N ALA A 581 -7.76 30.07 15.87
CA ALA A 581 -7.94 28.68 16.29
C ALA A 581 -9.41 28.35 16.55
N ILE A 582 -10.13 29.21 17.28
CA ILE A 582 -11.57 29.08 17.59
C ILE A 582 -12.43 29.10 16.31
N GLU A 583 -12.09 29.94 15.32
CA GLU A 583 -12.80 29.96 14.02
C GLU A 583 -12.66 28.63 13.26
N LEU A 584 -11.56 27.90 13.46
CA LEU A 584 -11.29 26.62 12.82
C LEU A 584 -11.90 25.45 13.59
N GLU A 585 -11.85 25.52 14.92
CA GLU A 585 -12.35 24.46 15.80
C GLU A 585 -12.88 25.09 17.10
N GLU A 586 -14.14 24.79 17.42
CA GLU A 586 -14.77 25.29 18.64
C GLU A 586 -14.46 24.35 19.82
N ASP A 587 -13.44 24.71 20.62
CA ASP A 587 -12.96 23.96 21.78
C ASP A 587 -13.03 24.81 23.05
N PRO A 588 -13.58 24.30 24.18
CA PRO A 588 -13.68 25.06 25.45
C PRO A 588 -12.32 25.55 25.97
N ALA A 589 -11.23 24.77 25.78
CA ALA A 589 -9.90 25.16 26.21
C ALA A 589 -9.36 26.39 25.44
N LEU A 590 -9.72 26.54 24.16
CA LEU A 590 -9.31 27.72 23.37
C LEU A 590 -9.98 28.99 23.88
N TYR A 591 -11.27 28.92 24.22
CA TYR A 591 -11.97 30.05 24.84
C TYR A 591 -11.37 30.39 26.20
N ALA A 592 -11.08 29.39 27.04
CA ALA A 592 -10.43 29.63 28.35
C ALA A 592 -9.06 30.29 28.20
N ASN A 593 -8.22 29.82 27.28
CA ASN A 593 -6.90 30.41 27.00
C ASN A 593 -7.02 31.84 26.45
N ARG A 594 -8.00 32.13 25.58
CA ARG A 594 -8.21 33.49 25.07
C ARG A 594 -8.74 34.41 26.16
N ALA A 595 -9.61 33.91 27.04
CA ALA A 595 -10.11 34.68 28.20
C ALA A 595 -8.98 35.13 29.15
N ILE A 596 -7.98 34.26 29.38
CA ILE A 596 -6.80 34.62 30.18
C ILE A 596 -6.05 35.78 29.51
N ALA A 597 -5.77 35.72 28.23
CA ALA A 597 -5.09 36.79 27.51
C ALA A 597 -5.90 38.10 27.46
N LEU A 598 -7.22 37.99 27.26
CA LEU A 598 -8.13 39.16 27.29
C LEU A 598 -8.20 39.82 28.66
N ARG A 599 -8.24 39.04 29.75
CA ARG A 599 -8.20 39.56 31.13
C ARG A 599 -6.91 40.36 31.38
N ASP A 600 -5.77 39.81 30.96
CA ASP A 600 -4.48 40.48 31.18
C ASP A 600 -4.31 41.73 30.30
N LEU A 601 -5.10 41.84 29.21
CA LEU A 601 -5.27 43.07 28.42
C LEU A 601 -6.27 44.07 29.01
N GLY A 602 -6.98 43.73 30.11
CA GLY A 602 -8.04 44.55 30.68
C GLY A 602 -9.37 44.50 29.93
N ARG A 603 -9.57 43.54 29.00
CA ARG A 603 -10.78 43.36 28.21
C ARG A 603 -11.75 42.40 28.91
N PHE A 604 -12.18 42.79 30.13
CA PHE A 604 -12.90 41.91 31.05
C PHE A 604 -14.25 41.40 30.56
N ASP A 605 -15.02 42.23 29.81
CA ASP A 605 -16.32 41.81 29.29
C ASP A 605 -16.18 40.69 28.25
N GLU A 606 -15.15 40.78 27.40
CA GLU A 606 -14.85 39.76 26.40
C GLU A 606 -14.33 38.48 27.06
N ALA A 607 -13.48 38.61 28.09
CA ALA A 607 -13.01 37.45 28.86
C ALA A 607 -14.17 36.71 29.53
N LYS A 608 -15.15 37.43 30.12
CA LYS A 608 -16.35 36.82 30.70
C LYS A 608 -17.20 36.11 29.68
N ALA A 609 -17.36 36.68 28.48
CA ALA A 609 -18.10 36.02 27.39
C ALA A 609 -17.43 34.71 26.93
N ASP A 610 -16.11 34.69 26.83
CA ASP A 610 -15.33 33.52 26.49
C ASP A 610 -15.44 32.40 27.55
N LEU A 611 -15.31 32.73 28.84
CA LEU A 611 -15.49 31.78 29.92
C LEU A 611 -16.93 31.22 29.99
N ALA A 612 -17.94 32.06 29.73
CA ALA A 612 -19.30 31.59 29.64
C ALA A 612 -19.48 30.61 28.49
N ARG A 613 -18.85 30.88 27.33
CA ARG A 613 -18.88 29.96 26.18
C ARG A 613 -18.14 28.66 26.44
N ALA A 614 -16.96 28.74 27.09
CA ALA A 614 -16.22 27.53 27.51
C ALA A 614 -17.07 26.64 28.43
N HIS A 615 -17.75 27.26 29.42
CA HIS A 615 -18.63 26.52 30.35
C HIS A 615 -19.89 25.94 29.68
N GLU A 616 -20.46 26.62 28.67
CA GLU A 616 -21.55 26.08 27.88
C GLU A 616 -21.13 24.83 27.09
N LEU A 617 -19.91 24.82 26.56
CA LEU A 617 -19.36 23.70 25.81
C LEU A 617 -18.91 22.54 26.72
N ASP A 618 -18.30 22.86 27.85
CA ASP A 618 -17.89 21.93 28.89
C ASP A 618 -18.21 22.47 30.30
N PRO A 619 -19.28 21.95 30.95
CA PRO A 619 -19.65 22.39 32.31
C PRO A 619 -18.61 22.11 33.40
N THR A 620 -17.54 21.40 33.14
CA THR A 620 -16.43 21.16 34.07
C THR A 620 -15.42 22.31 34.10
N THR A 621 -15.44 23.23 33.11
CA THR A 621 -14.60 24.41 33.07
C THR A 621 -15.07 25.44 34.12
N GLU A 622 -14.12 26.25 34.67
CA GLU A 622 -14.45 27.24 35.69
C GLU A 622 -15.50 28.24 35.19
N PRO A 623 -16.56 28.51 35.99
CA PRO A 623 -17.61 29.43 35.59
C PRO A 623 -17.12 30.89 35.59
N ALA A 624 -17.67 31.73 34.72
CA ALA A 624 -17.30 33.14 34.51
C ALA A 624 -17.45 34.04 35.75
N ALA A 625 -17.96 33.54 36.87
CA ALA A 625 -18.23 34.33 38.07
C ALA A 625 -16.98 34.71 38.93
N GLU A 626 -15.82 34.08 38.71
CA GLU A 626 -14.59 34.32 39.49
C GLU A 626 -13.61 35.33 38.86
N VAL A 627 -14.00 35.97 37.76
CA VAL A 627 -13.19 37.05 37.13
C VAL A 627 -13.59 38.40 37.75
N GLU A 628 -13.33 38.58 39.05
CA GLU A 628 -13.38 39.91 39.66
C GLU A 628 -11.98 40.57 39.73
N ASN A 629 -11.95 41.84 39.29
CA ASN A 629 -10.90 42.88 39.24
C ASN A 629 -9.55 42.62 39.92
#